data_4ba9ed19e38a65d54e140fca30182f02
#
_entry.id   4ba9ed19e38a65d54e140fca30182f02
#
_cell.length_a   1.000
_cell.length_b   1.000
_cell.length_c   1.000
_cell.angle_alpha   90.00
_cell.angle_beta   90.00
_cell.angle_gamma   90.00
#
_symmetry.space_group_name_H-M   'P 1'
#
loop_
_entity.id
_entity.type
_entity.pdbx_description
1 polymer ?
#
loop_
_entity_poly.entity_id
_entity_poly.type
_entity_poly.pdbx_seq_one_letter_code
_entity_poly.pdbx_strand_id
1 'polypeptide(L)'
;TGPAGALDGYLKPPRNGKFMSLFLGAAVDVTSQRQENRLKVKEEYYSFRDKSTVPYVAWPLILLYLNGERRLKIENGAPHAGISLVTIFPVLVQFYWVWMLYFYAALALRENVLVANGSSIKRWWINHHYYSMGMCLVVLTMDVQSDACLTYMSRFLVFTTMQGTVMLVQNRYQRLRMYTRV
;
A
#
# COMPACT_ATOMS: atom_id res chain seq x y z
N THR A 1 26.79 17.22 32.64
CA THR A 1 26.70 16.27 31.52
C THR A 1 27.69 15.13 31.80
N GLY A 2 27.22 14.11 32.53
CA GLY A 2 28.01 12.94 32.87
C GLY A 2 28.06 11.92 31.71
N PRO A 3 28.96 10.90 31.78
CA PRO A 3 29.15 9.87 30.77
C PRO A 3 27.87 9.08 30.44
N ALA A 4 26.86 9.06 31.33
CA ALA A 4 25.56 8.42 31.11
C ALA A 4 24.70 9.16 30.04
N GLY A 5 24.82 10.48 29.93
CA GLY A 5 24.12 11.26 28.92
C GLY A 5 24.68 11.07 27.50
N ALA A 6 25.97 10.77 27.38
CA ALA A 6 26.59 10.46 26.09
C ALA A 6 26.16 9.07 25.57
N LEU A 7 26.03 8.08 26.47
CA LEU A 7 25.54 6.73 26.14
C LEU A 7 24.07 6.72 25.68
N ASP A 8 23.20 7.57 26.24
CA ASP A 8 21.78 7.70 25.83
C ASP A 8 21.65 8.22 24.39
N GLY A 9 22.59 9.04 23.91
CA GLY A 9 22.64 9.49 22.52
C GLY A 9 22.95 8.37 21.52
N TYR A 10 23.75 7.38 21.91
CA TYR A 10 24.09 6.19 21.09
C TYR A 10 23.02 5.08 21.18
N LEU A 11 22.13 5.13 22.19
CA LEU A 11 21.08 4.12 22.40
C LEU A 11 19.75 4.47 21.71
N LYS A 12 19.56 5.72 21.28
CA LYS A 12 18.38 6.10 20.50
C LYS A 12 18.62 5.78 19.03
N PRO A 13 17.78 4.92 18.42
CA PRO A 13 17.90 4.66 16.98
C PRO A 13 17.81 5.98 16.21
N PRO A 14 18.64 6.19 15.18
CA PRO A 14 18.59 7.40 14.38
C PRO A 14 17.17 7.55 13.79
N ARG A 15 16.57 8.72 13.96
CA ARG A 15 15.27 9.01 13.36
C ARG A 15 15.42 9.08 11.85
N ASN A 16 14.57 8.34 11.15
CA ASN A 16 14.51 8.40 9.71
C ASN A 16 14.18 9.84 9.25
N GLY A 17 14.83 10.30 8.17
CA GLY A 17 14.46 11.56 7.52
C GLY A 17 13.01 11.55 7.06
N LYS A 18 12.43 12.73 6.80
CA LYS A 18 11.00 12.88 6.42
C LYS A 18 10.59 11.96 5.27
N PHE A 19 11.43 11.83 4.24
CA PHE A 19 11.15 10.96 3.10
C PHE A 19 11.15 9.47 3.50
N MET A 20 12.16 9.01 4.20
CA MET A 20 12.24 7.60 4.63
C MET A 20 11.15 7.25 5.65
N SER A 21 10.74 8.20 6.50
CA SER A 21 9.66 7.97 7.46
C SER A 21 8.29 7.75 6.80
N LEU A 22 8.09 8.28 5.58
CA LEU A 22 6.87 8.04 4.80
C LEU A 22 6.70 6.55 4.45
N PHE A 23 7.81 5.88 4.12
CA PHE A 23 7.80 4.46 3.72
C PHE A 23 8.03 3.51 4.89
N LEU A 24 8.96 3.81 5.78
CA LEU A 24 9.42 2.92 6.84
C LEU A 24 8.86 3.23 8.23
N GLY A 25 8.25 4.41 8.42
CA GLY A 25 7.82 4.88 9.74
C GLY A 25 8.92 5.69 10.46
N ALA A 26 8.61 6.18 11.66
CA ALA A 26 9.43 7.19 12.35
C ALA A 26 10.76 6.65 12.89
N ALA A 27 10.84 5.37 13.24
CA ALA A 27 11.97 4.77 13.92
C ALA A 27 12.12 3.29 13.52
N VAL A 28 12.63 3.02 12.32
CA VAL A 28 12.98 1.66 11.91
C VAL A 28 14.49 1.51 11.93
N ASP A 29 14.96 0.70 12.85
CA ASP A 29 16.34 0.22 12.87
C ASP A 29 16.45 -0.87 11.78
N VAL A 30 17.21 -0.60 10.72
CA VAL A 30 17.35 -1.52 9.57
C VAL A 30 18.00 -2.84 9.99
N THR A 31 18.89 -2.79 11.00
CA THR A 31 19.54 -3.98 11.55
C THR A 31 19.43 -3.96 13.08
N SER A 32 18.42 -4.63 13.60
CA SER A 32 18.25 -4.74 15.04
C SER A 32 18.87 -6.02 15.59
N GLN A 33 19.86 -5.88 16.48
CA GLN A 33 20.46 -7.03 17.16
C GLN A 33 19.62 -7.52 18.34
N ARG A 34 18.75 -6.67 18.93
CA ARG A 34 17.91 -7.02 20.07
C ARG A 34 16.58 -7.63 19.63
N GLN A 35 16.19 -8.73 20.27
CA GLN A 35 14.94 -9.45 19.97
C GLN A 35 13.68 -8.56 20.15
N GLU A 36 13.68 -7.70 21.16
CA GLU A 36 12.59 -6.74 21.40
C GLU A 36 12.38 -5.75 20.25
N ASN A 37 13.46 -5.25 19.65
CA ASN A 37 13.39 -4.35 18.52
C ASN A 37 12.88 -5.07 17.26
N ARG A 38 13.23 -6.35 17.08
CA ARG A 38 12.69 -7.18 15.97
C ARG A 38 11.17 -7.36 16.08
N LEU A 39 10.65 -7.53 17.30
CA LEU A 39 9.20 -7.60 17.53
C LEU A 39 8.52 -6.27 17.19
N LYS A 40 9.08 -5.14 17.64
CA LYS A 40 8.54 -3.81 17.30
C LYS A 40 8.48 -3.57 15.79
N VAL A 41 9.55 -3.91 15.05
CA VAL A 41 9.56 -3.79 13.59
C VAL A 41 8.45 -4.64 12.94
N LYS A 42 8.21 -5.85 13.45
CA LYS A 42 7.10 -6.70 12.98
C LYS A 42 5.74 -6.09 13.31
N GLU A 43 5.55 -5.58 14.52
CA GLU A 43 4.30 -4.93 14.93
C GLU A 43 3.98 -3.70 14.09
N GLU A 44 4.99 -2.85 13.83
CA GLU A 44 4.84 -1.69 12.94
C GLU A 44 4.48 -2.10 11.51
N TYR A 45 5.09 -3.16 10.99
CA TYR A 45 4.74 -3.70 9.68
C TYR A 45 3.29 -4.18 9.62
N TYR A 46 2.84 -4.98 10.60
CA TYR A 46 1.46 -5.46 10.63
C TYR A 46 0.46 -4.32 10.85
N SER A 47 0.79 -3.33 11.69
CA SER A 47 -0.02 -2.14 11.88
C SER A 47 -0.19 -1.33 10.60
N PHE A 48 0.92 -1.11 9.88
CA PHE A 48 0.89 -0.44 8.56
C PHE A 48 0.02 -1.22 7.58
N ARG A 49 0.21 -2.52 7.48
CA ARG A 49 -0.50 -3.40 6.57
C ARG A 49 -2.01 -3.42 6.85
N ASP A 50 -2.42 -3.51 8.11
CA ASP A 50 -3.83 -3.46 8.50
C ASP A 50 -4.48 -2.11 8.14
N LYS A 51 -3.82 -1.00 8.47
CA LYS A 51 -4.31 0.33 8.15
C LYS A 51 -4.43 0.57 6.65
N SER A 52 -3.45 0.09 5.88
CA SER A 52 -3.41 0.27 4.42
C SER A 52 -4.36 -0.68 3.68
N THR A 53 -4.75 -1.81 4.27
CA THR A 53 -5.71 -2.75 3.67
C THR A 53 -7.10 -2.15 3.59
N VAL A 54 -7.48 -1.28 4.53
CA VAL A 54 -8.80 -0.61 4.48
C VAL A 54 -8.97 0.23 3.22
N PRO A 55 -8.11 1.22 2.92
CA PRO A 55 -8.22 1.96 1.67
C PRO A 55 -7.99 1.08 0.42
N TYR A 56 -7.17 0.01 0.54
CA TYR A 56 -6.96 -0.94 -0.56
C TYR A 56 -8.26 -1.62 -1.00
N VAL A 57 -9.18 -1.90 -0.08
CA VAL A 57 -10.49 -2.50 -0.37
C VAL A 57 -11.55 -1.45 -0.67
N ALA A 58 -11.61 -0.39 0.14
CA ALA A 58 -12.67 0.60 0.06
C ALA A 58 -12.61 1.45 -1.23
N TRP A 59 -11.40 1.84 -1.65
CA TRP A 59 -11.23 2.70 -2.81
C TRP A 59 -11.71 2.06 -4.13
N PRO A 60 -11.31 0.81 -4.49
CA PRO A 60 -11.83 0.19 -5.70
C PRO A 60 -13.34 -0.05 -5.65
N LEU A 61 -13.95 -0.31 -4.49
CA LEU A 61 -15.40 -0.41 -4.37
C LEU A 61 -16.09 0.94 -4.69
N ILE A 62 -15.56 2.04 -4.16
CA ILE A 62 -16.05 3.38 -4.47
C ILE A 62 -15.90 3.67 -5.96
N LEU A 63 -14.75 3.35 -6.55
CA LEU A 63 -14.50 3.56 -7.98
C LEU A 63 -15.41 2.69 -8.87
N LEU A 64 -15.70 1.45 -8.46
CA LEU A 64 -16.66 0.59 -9.18
C LEU A 64 -18.08 1.17 -9.15
N TYR A 65 -18.52 1.66 -7.99
CA TYR A 65 -19.80 2.34 -7.86
C TYR A 65 -19.86 3.58 -8.76
N LEU A 66 -18.87 4.46 -8.68
CA LEU A 66 -18.77 5.67 -9.50
C LEU A 66 -18.71 5.36 -11.00
N ASN A 67 -18.06 4.26 -11.39
CA ASN A 67 -18.01 3.81 -12.77
C ASN A 67 -19.40 3.36 -13.28
N GLY A 68 -20.18 2.69 -12.43
CA GLY A 68 -21.58 2.35 -12.72
C GLY A 68 -22.43 3.59 -12.97
N GLU A 69 -22.39 4.56 -12.06
CA GLU A 69 -23.10 5.84 -12.19
C GLU A 69 -22.66 6.62 -13.43
N ARG A 70 -21.36 6.62 -13.74
CA ARG A 70 -20.83 7.25 -14.95
C ARG A 70 -21.41 6.63 -16.23
N ARG A 71 -21.46 5.29 -16.30
CA ARG A 71 -22.02 4.57 -17.46
C ARG A 71 -23.50 4.89 -17.66
N LEU A 72 -24.28 4.87 -16.60
CA LEU A 72 -25.70 5.22 -16.64
C LEU A 72 -25.93 6.66 -17.14
N LYS A 73 -25.10 7.62 -16.71
CA LYS A 73 -25.19 9.01 -17.18
C LYS A 73 -24.87 9.15 -18.67
N ILE A 74 -23.88 8.42 -19.16
CA ILE A 74 -23.52 8.41 -20.59
C ILE A 74 -24.66 7.81 -21.41
N GLU A 75 -25.22 6.68 -20.95
CA GLU A 75 -26.29 5.98 -21.63
C GLU A 75 -27.60 6.82 -21.71
N ASN A 76 -27.88 7.55 -20.64
CA ASN A 76 -29.06 8.44 -20.56
C ASN A 76 -28.88 9.79 -21.28
N GLY A 77 -27.76 10.02 -21.98
CA GLY A 77 -27.49 11.25 -22.71
C GLY A 77 -27.46 12.52 -21.85
N ALA A 78 -27.09 12.40 -20.56
CA ALA A 78 -27.03 13.53 -19.65
C ALA A 78 -26.01 14.59 -20.13
N PRO A 79 -26.39 15.89 -20.16
CA PRO A 79 -25.52 16.94 -20.67
C PRO A 79 -24.23 17.04 -19.87
N HIS A 80 -23.10 17.12 -20.54
CA HIS A 80 -21.77 17.25 -19.98
C HIS A 80 -21.46 18.68 -19.46
N ALA A 81 -22.47 19.45 -19.06
CA ALA A 81 -22.30 20.81 -18.58
C ALA A 81 -21.73 20.83 -17.16
N GLY A 82 -20.50 21.30 -17.01
CA GLY A 82 -19.84 21.47 -15.73
C GLY A 82 -18.86 20.36 -15.37
N ILE A 83 -18.38 20.37 -14.10
CA ILE A 83 -17.52 19.32 -13.53
C ILE A 83 -18.37 18.06 -13.37
N SER A 84 -18.37 17.22 -14.41
CA SER A 84 -19.16 15.99 -14.47
C SER A 84 -18.37 14.81 -13.88
N LEU A 85 -19.07 13.81 -13.34
CA LEU A 85 -18.48 12.53 -12.93
C LEU A 85 -17.66 11.89 -14.06
N VAL A 86 -18.08 12.12 -15.32
CA VAL A 86 -17.34 11.64 -16.51
C VAL A 86 -15.92 12.22 -16.57
N THR A 87 -15.75 13.49 -16.20
CA THR A 87 -14.45 14.19 -16.22
C THR A 87 -13.59 13.86 -14.98
N ILE A 88 -14.23 13.73 -13.81
CA ILE A 88 -13.51 13.48 -12.54
C ILE A 88 -13.06 12.02 -12.41
N PHE A 89 -13.84 11.08 -12.89
CA PHE A 89 -13.59 9.65 -12.70
C PHE A 89 -12.18 9.21 -13.16
N PRO A 90 -11.68 9.57 -14.36
CA PRO A 90 -10.32 9.23 -14.78
C PRO A 90 -9.26 9.74 -13.81
N VAL A 91 -9.43 10.95 -13.30
CA VAL A 91 -8.49 11.57 -12.35
C VAL A 91 -8.49 10.80 -11.01
N LEU A 92 -9.66 10.40 -10.50
CA LEU A 92 -9.74 9.59 -9.27
C LEU A 92 -9.05 8.24 -9.42
N VAL A 93 -9.13 7.64 -10.61
CA VAL A 93 -8.45 6.39 -10.90
C VAL A 93 -6.94 6.57 -10.98
N GLN A 94 -6.45 7.65 -11.60
CA GLN A 94 -5.03 7.97 -11.60
C GLN A 94 -4.48 8.15 -10.17
N PHE A 95 -5.22 8.87 -9.31
CA PHE A 95 -4.85 8.98 -7.89
C PHE A 95 -4.81 7.61 -7.18
N TYR A 96 -5.75 6.72 -7.49
CA TYR A 96 -5.71 5.36 -6.96
C TYR A 96 -4.44 4.61 -7.38
N TRP A 97 -4.01 4.72 -8.63
CA TRP A 97 -2.80 4.06 -9.11
C TRP A 97 -1.51 4.67 -8.54
N VAL A 98 -1.45 5.98 -8.36
CA VAL A 98 -0.35 6.62 -7.64
C VAL A 98 -0.28 6.12 -6.19
N TRP A 99 -1.42 6.00 -5.54
CA TRP A 99 -1.49 5.44 -4.18
C TRP A 99 -1.07 3.96 -4.16
N MET A 100 -1.47 3.15 -5.13
CA MET A 100 -1.05 1.76 -5.27
C MET A 100 0.47 1.64 -5.45
N LEU A 101 1.07 2.50 -6.27
CA LEU A 101 2.52 2.57 -6.45
C LEU A 101 3.23 2.84 -5.11
N TYR A 102 2.75 3.83 -4.36
CA TYR A 102 3.25 4.12 -3.02
C TYR A 102 3.10 2.90 -2.08
N PHE A 103 1.92 2.28 -2.08
CA PHE A 103 1.61 1.14 -1.21
C PHE A 103 2.54 -0.04 -1.47
N TYR A 104 2.75 -0.44 -2.72
CA TYR A 104 3.66 -1.53 -3.08
C TYR A 104 5.12 -1.18 -2.78
N ALA A 105 5.54 0.06 -2.99
CA ALA A 105 6.87 0.52 -2.62
C ALA A 105 7.10 0.43 -1.10
N ALA A 106 6.12 0.88 -0.30
CA ALA A 106 6.19 0.81 1.15
C ALA A 106 6.22 -0.64 1.66
N LEU A 107 5.43 -1.55 1.06
CA LEU A 107 5.47 -2.97 1.39
C LEU A 107 6.83 -3.59 1.05
N ALA A 108 7.34 -3.37 -0.16
CA ALA A 108 8.62 -3.90 -0.59
C ALA A 108 9.76 -3.48 0.34
N LEU A 109 9.82 -2.19 0.70
CA LEU A 109 10.85 -1.65 1.59
C LEU A 109 10.73 -2.23 3.01
N ARG A 110 9.53 -2.28 3.58
CA ARG A 110 9.29 -2.83 4.94
C ARG A 110 9.61 -4.32 5.00
N GLU A 111 9.25 -5.09 3.98
CA GLU A 111 9.55 -6.52 3.92
C GLU A 111 11.04 -6.80 3.73
N ASN A 112 11.77 -5.98 2.97
CA ASN A 112 13.22 -6.07 2.91
C ASN A 112 13.88 -5.79 4.27
N VAL A 113 13.39 -4.81 5.02
CA VAL A 113 13.84 -4.55 6.40
C VAL A 113 13.56 -5.76 7.30
N LEU A 114 12.39 -6.38 7.19
CA LEU A 114 12.07 -7.60 7.94
C LEU A 114 13.02 -8.75 7.59
N VAL A 115 13.36 -8.94 6.30
CA VAL A 115 14.32 -9.97 5.88
C VAL A 115 15.71 -9.69 6.43
N ALA A 116 16.17 -8.43 6.40
CA ALA A 116 17.43 -8.02 7.01
C ALA A 116 17.46 -8.31 8.54
N ASN A 117 16.31 -8.29 9.20
CA ASN A 117 16.12 -8.64 10.60
C ASN A 117 15.83 -10.14 10.85
N GLY A 118 16.08 -11.00 9.86
CA GLY A 118 16.00 -12.45 10.00
C GLY A 118 14.61 -13.04 9.78
N SER A 119 13.69 -12.32 9.13
CA SER A 119 12.40 -12.88 8.73
C SER A 119 12.56 -13.86 7.56
N SER A 120 11.77 -14.95 7.56
CA SER A 120 11.78 -15.98 6.51
C SER A 120 10.87 -15.66 5.31
N ILE A 121 10.65 -14.37 5.03
CA ILE A 121 9.85 -13.94 3.86
C ILE A 121 10.54 -14.41 2.58
N LYS A 122 9.78 -15.07 1.73
CA LYS A 122 10.31 -15.59 0.45
C LYS A 122 10.58 -14.45 -0.53
N ARG A 123 11.71 -14.51 -1.24
CA ARG A 123 12.12 -13.46 -2.20
C ARG A 123 11.09 -13.22 -3.30
N TRP A 124 10.44 -14.28 -3.82
CA TRP A 124 9.40 -14.13 -4.83
C TRP A 124 8.23 -13.27 -4.36
N TRP A 125 7.93 -13.30 -3.05
CA TRP A 125 6.89 -12.46 -2.42
C TRP A 125 7.26 -10.97 -2.45
N ILE A 126 8.51 -10.62 -2.20
CA ILE A 126 9.00 -9.25 -2.31
C ILE A 126 9.06 -8.81 -3.78
N ASN A 127 9.53 -9.70 -4.66
CA ASN A 127 9.65 -9.41 -6.08
C ASN A 127 8.30 -9.09 -6.74
N HIS A 128 7.19 -9.73 -6.31
CA HIS A 128 5.89 -9.42 -6.88
C HIS A 128 5.44 -7.97 -6.56
N HIS A 129 5.89 -7.36 -5.46
CA HIS A 129 5.65 -5.94 -5.19
C HIS A 129 6.38 -5.05 -6.21
N TYR A 130 7.63 -5.40 -6.58
CA TYR A 130 8.35 -4.66 -7.62
C TYR A 130 7.67 -4.79 -8.99
N TYR A 131 7.18 -5.99 -9.35
CA TYR A 131 6.39 -6.16 -10.57
C TYR A 131 5.09 -5.36 -10.54
N SER A 132 4.40 -5.34 -9.40
CA SER A 132 3.19 -4.54 -9.22
C SER A 132 3.46 -3.04 -9.34
N MET A 133 4.60 -2.54 -8.82
CA MET A 133 5.04 -1.16 -9.04
C MET A 133 5.27 -0.87 -10.53
N GLY A 134 5.97 -1.75 -11.24
CA GLY A 134 6.17 -1.65 -12.69
C GLY A 134 4.84 -1.58 -13.45
N MET A 135 3.87 -2.41 -13.09
CA MET A 135 2.54 -2.38 -13.68
C MET A 135 1.80 -1.07 -13.38
N CYS A 136 1.89 -0.54 -12.15
CA CYS A 136 1.31 0.76 -11.81
C CYS A 136 1.91 1.88 -12.68
N LEU A 137 3.23 1.88 -12.90
CA LEU A 137 3.89 2.85 -13.78
C LEU A 137 3.39 2.75 -15.22
N VAL A 138 3.28 1.53 -15.77
CA VAL A 138 2.76 1.31 -17.13
C VAL A 138 1.34 1.85 -17.25
N VAL A 139 0.47 1.52 -16.28
CA VAL A 139 -0.94 1.96 -16.32
C VAL A 139 -1.07 3.47 -16.16
N LEU A 140 -0.18 4.13 -15.41
CA LEU A 140 -0.14 5.60 -15.29
C LEU A 140 0.25 6.31 -16.60
N THR A 141 0.92 5.61 -17.53
CA THR A 141 1.26 6.15 -18.86
C THR A 141 0.18 5.91 -19.92
N MET A 142 -0.85 5.11 -19.60
CA MET A 142 -1.96 4.84 -20.54
C MET A 142 -2.93 6.01 -20.62
N ASP A 143 -3.52 6.21 -21.80
CA ASP A 143 -4.63 7.14 -21.94
C ASP A 143 -5.87 6.62 -21.21
N VAL A 144 -6.18 7.27 -20.08
CA VAL A 144 -7.27 6.89 -19.17
C VAL A 144 -8.66 7.06 -19.81
N GLN A 145 -8.76 7.84 -20.87
CA GLN A 145 -10.03 8.09 -21.57
C GLN A 145 -10.32 7.07 -22.67
N SER A 146 -9.34 6.25 -23.06
CA SER A 146 -9.55 5.22 -24.07
C SER A 146 -10.51 4.12 -23.59
N ASP A 147 -11.35 3.62 -24.46
CA ASP A 147 -12.31 2.53 -24.16
C ASP A 147 -11.59 1.26 -23.69
N ALA A 148 -10.43 0.98 -24.25
CA ALA A 148 -9.59 -0.14 -23.83
C ALA A 148 -9.14 0.01 -22.38
N CYS A 149 -8.65 1.20 -21.99
CA CYS A 149 -8.24 1.48 -20.61
C CYS A 149 -9.43 1.40 -19.64
N LEU A 150 -10.59 1.95 -20.02
CA LEU A 150 -11.79 1.93 -19.17
C LEU A 150 -12.33 0.50 -18.96
N THR A 151 -12.24 -0.34 -19.99
CA THR A 151 -12.62 -1.76 -19.87
C THR A 151 -11.65 -2.54 -18.99
N TYR A 152 -10.36 -2.36 -19.19
CA TYR A 152 -9.30 -2.94 -18.34
C TYR A 152 -9.47 -2.51 -16.89
N MET A 153 -9.69 -1.22 -16.66
CA MET A 153 -9.87 -0.64 -15.35
C MET A 153 -11.00 -1.29 -14.55
N SER A 154 -12.16 -1.48 -15.18
CA SER A 154 -13.30 -2.12 -14.51
C SER A 154 -12.96 -3.53 -14.02
N ARG A 155 -12.28 -4.32 -14.85
CA ARG A 155 -11.82 -5.68 -14.49
C ARG A 155 -10.74 -5.65 -13.41
N PHE A 156 -9.81 -4.71 -13.51
CA PHE A 156 -8.75 -4.51 -12.54
C PHE A 156 -9.31 -4.12 -11.15
N LEU A 157 -10.29 -3.23 -11.08
CA LEU A 157 -10.93 -2.83 -9.82
C LEU A 157 -11.66 -4.02 -9.15
N VAL A 158 -12.33 -4.87 -9.92
CA VAL A 158 -12.93 -6.13 -9.39
C VAL A 158 -11.85 -7.04 -8.84
N PHE A 159 -10.76 -7.24 -9.58
CA PHE A 159 -9.63 -8.06 -9.15
C PHE A 159 -8.98 -7.52 -7.86
N THR A 160 -8.72 -6.21 -7.78
CA THR A 160 -8.11 -5.61 -6.59
C THR A 160 -9.03 -5.66 -5.37
N THR A 161 -10.35 -5.57 -5.56
CA THR A 161 -11.33 -5.76 -4.48
C THR A 161 -11.26 -7.19 -3.92
N MET A 162 -11.24 -8.19 -4.82
CA MET A 162 -11.09 -9.60 -4.43
C MET A 162 -9.75 -9.82 -3.69
N GLN A 163 -8.66 -9.34 -4.25
CA GLN A 163 -7.33 -9.46 -3.64
C GLN A 163 -7.25 -8.79 -2.28
N GLY A 164 -7.85 -7.60 -2.13
CA GLY A 164 -7.92 -6.89 -0.87
C GLY A 164 -8.72 -7.65 0.20
N THR A 165 -9.81 -8.30 -0.19
CA THR A 165 -10.59 -9.15 0.72
C THR A 165 -9.75 -10.34 1.22
N VAL A 166 -9.01 -11.00 0.32
CA VAL A 166 -8.08 -12.06 0.69
C VAL A 166 -7.00 -11.53 1.63
N MET A 167 -6.48 -10.33 1.38
CA MET A 167 -5.46 -9.70 2.23
C MET A 167 -6.00 -9.39 3.64
N LEU A 168 -7.27 -8.99 3.79
CA LEU A 168 -7.90 -8.81 5.11
C LEU A 168 -7.90 -10.12 5.92
N VAL A 169 -8.27 -11.22 5.29
CA VAL A 169 -8.27 -12.56 5.93
C VAL A 169 -6.84 -12.98 6.31
N GLN A 170 -5.88 -12.79 5.38
CA GLN A 170 -4.48 -13.10 5.63
C GLN A 170 -3.90 -12.28 6.77
N ASN A 171 -4.21 -10.99 6.86
CA ASN A 171 -3.72 -10.11 7.93
C ASN A 171 -4.21 -10.60 9.29
N ARG A 172 -5.48 -10.96 9.40
CA ARG A 172 -6.03 -11.53 10.62
C ARG A 172 -5.34 -12.83 11.03
N TYR A 173 -5.20 -13.75 10.10
CA TYR A 173 -4.53 -15.03 10.35
C TYR A 173 -3.08 -14.85 10.78
N GLN A 174 -2.32 -14.01 10.08
CA GLN A 174 -0.91 -13.78 10.39
C GLN A 174 -0.72 -13.09 11.74
N ARG A 175 -1.60 -12.15 12.10
CA ARG A 175 -1.58 -11.49 13.42
C ARG A 175 -1.86 -12.48 14.54
N LEU A 176 -2.88 -13.32 14.42
CA LEU A 176 -3.17 -14.39 15.39
C LEU A 176 -1.95 -15.31 15.57
N ARG A 177 -1.32 -15.72 14.47
CA ARG A 177 -0.16 -16.60 14.50
C ARG A 177 1.08 -15.95 15.13
N MET A 178 1.21 -14.63 15.07
CA MET A 178 2.31 -13.91 15.71
C MET A 178 2.24 -14.02 17.24
N TYR A 179 1.04 -13.93 17.81
CA TYR A 179 0.83 -14.02 19.26
C TYR A 179 0.78 -15.45 19.81
N THR A 180 0.52 -16.45 18.98
CA THR A 180 0.47 -17.87 19.40
C THR A 180 1.81 -18.60 19.35
N ARG A 181 2.85 -17.97 18.78
CA ARG A 181 4.21 -18.57 18.66
C ARG A 181 5.25 -17.89 19.55
N VAL A 182 4.81 -17.22 20.60
CA VAL A 182 5.69 -16.68 21.65
C VAL A 182 5.94 -17.72 22.71
#